data_72bfc95f63c084315ad7349b6f753afc
#
_entry.id   72bfc95f63c084315ad7349b6f753afc
#
_cell.length_a   1.000
_cell.length_b   1.000
_cell.length_c   1.000
_cell.angle_alpha   90.00
_cell.angle_beta   90.00
_cell.angle_gamma   90.00
#
_symmetry.space_group_name_H-M   'P 1'
#
loop_
_entity.id
_entity.type
_entity.pdbx_description
1 polymer ?
#
loop_
_entity_poly.entity_id
_entity_poly.type
_entity_poly.pdbx_seq_one_letter_code
_entity_poly.pdbx_strand_id
1 'polypeptide(L)'
;MGPTEDPTADLILLTQQEALLRFDSFDPDTAWKLGNLLHAALLARNAGGTVEIECDGQLLFACTTPSAKPTQGDWIRRKRNTVRLLHRSSYAIGREIARDGATLESAHGLSEIDYAAHGGGFPLWLRTHSSALDATDVCVGSITLSGLPQRDDHNLVATAIADLLNIRIPHLSAAI
;
A
#
# COMPACT_ATOMS: atom_id res chain seq x y z
N MET A 1 13.47 -6.21 25.03
CA MET A 1 12.35 -5.36 24.59
C MET A 1 12.91 -4.51 23.47
N GLY A 2 12.62 -4.85 22.20
CA GLY A 2 13.02 -4.03 21.06
C GLY A 2 12.34 -2.66 21.14
N PRO A 3 12.86 -1.64 20.42
CA PRO A 3 12.21 -0.35 20.38
C PRO A 3 10.76 -0.54 19.94
N THR A 4 9.83 -0.12 20.80
CA THR A 4 8.41 -0.12 20.49
C THR A 4 8.21 0.81 19.30
N GLU A 5 7.69 0.26 18.19
CA GLU A 5 7.30 1.06 17.03
C GLU A 5 6.35 2.16 17.54
N ASP A 6 6.73 3.42 17.35
CA ASP A 6 5.86 4.56 17.70
C ASP A 6 4.84 4.79 16.58
N PRO A 7 3.56 4.47 16.79
CA PRO A 7 2.52 4.65 15.77
C PRO A 7 2.38 6.10 15.32
N THR A 8 2.65 7.07 16.20
CA THR A 8 2.53 8.50 15.88
C THR A 8 3.65 8.95 14.95
N ALA A 9 4.88 8.53 15.23
CA ALA A 9 6.02 8.80 14.36
C ALA A 9 5.84 8.15 12.98
N ASP A 10 5.37 6.90 12.94
CA ASP A 10 5.05 6.21 11.69
C ASP A 10 4.00 6.97 10.87
N LEU A 11 2.93 7.45 11.50
CA LEU A 11 1.85 8.18 10.81
C LEU A 11 2.31 9.47 10.13
N ILE A 12 3.27 10.19 10.71
CA ILE A 12 3.87 11.37 10.09
C ILE A 12 4.54 10.98 8.77
N LEU A 13 5.37 9.93 8.79
CA LEU A 13 6.08 9.44 7.60
C LEU A 13 5.11 8.89 6.55
N LEU A 14 4.12 8.11 6.96
CA LEU A 14 3.10 7.53 6.07
C LEU A 14 2.29 8.62 5.35
N THR A 15 1.91 9.68 6.08
CA THR A 15 1.21 10.83 5.48
C THR A 15 2.07 11.55 4.45
N GLN A 16 3.37 11.72 4.73
CA GLN A 16 4.30 12.30 3.77
C GLN A 16 4.47 11.40 2.52
N GLN A 17 4.60 10.09 2.70
CA GLN A 17 4.69 9.14 1.58
C GLN A 17 3.44 9.21 0.71
N GLU A 18 2.24 9.15 1.28
CA GLU A 18 0.97 9.22 0.55
C GLU A 18 0.79 10.56 -0.19
N ALA A 19 1.34 11.66 0.34
CA ALA A 19 1.31 12.96 -0.32
C ALA A 19 2.27 13.05 -1.50
N LEU A 20 3.43 12.39 -1.43
CA LEU A 20 4.47 12.42 -2.46
C LEU A 20 4.22 11.41 -3.59
N LEU A 21 3.71 10.22 -3.24
CA LEU A 21 3.56 9.08 -4.14
C LEU A 21 2.25 9.14 -4.94
N ARG A 22 2.18 10.12 -5.86
CA ARG A 22 1.02 10.39 -6.71
C ARG A 22 1.44 10.45 -8.17
N PHE A 23 0.67 9.83 -9.03
CA PHE A 23 0.93 9.74 -10.46
C PHE A 23 0.27 10.91 -11.21
N ASP A 24 0.88 11.36 -12.30
CA ASP A 24 0.25 12.30 -13.22
C ASP A 24 -0.71 11.58 -14.18
N SER A 25 -0.41 10.34 -14.51
CA SER A 25 -1.27 9.41 -15.25
C SER A 25 -0.91 7.97 -14.87
N PHE A 26 -1.85 7.07 -15.01
CA PHE A 26 -1.62 5.65 -14.75
C PHE A 26 -2.33 4.81 -15.81
N ASP A 27 -1.60 3.92 -16.46
CA ASP A 27 -2.06 3.07 -17.55
C ASP A 27 -1.58 1.62 -17.37
N PRO A 28 -2.03 0.67 -18.21
CA PRO A 28 -1.60 -0.72 -18.12
C PRO A 28 -0.09 -0.93 -18.27
N ASP A 29 0.61 -0.10 -19.04
CA ASP A 29 2.07 -0.17 -19.19
C ASP A 29 2.78 0.26 -17.90
N THR A 30 2.27 1.27 -17.24
CA THR A 30 2.75 1.72 -15.91
C THR A 30 2.50 0.64 -14.85
N ALA A 31 1.31 0.03 -14.85
CA ALA A 31 0.98 -1.09 -13.96
C ALA A 31 1.92 -2.28 -14.19
N TRP A 32 2.22 -2.61 -15.44
CA TRP A 32 3.14 -3.68 -15.81
C TRP A 32 4.55 -3.41 -15.29
N LYS A 33 5.09 -2.20 -15.48
CA LYS A 33 6.41 -1.81 -14.98
C LYS A 33 6.48 -1.90 -13.46
N LEU A 34 5.52 -1.30 -12.76
CA LEU A 34 5.46 -1.31 -11.30
C LEU A 34 5.32 -2.72 -10.73
N GLY A 35 4.42 -3.53 -11.31
CA GLY A 35 4.20 -4.91 -10.91
C GLY A 35 5.44 -5.77 -11.06
N ASN A 36 6.20 -5.61 -12.15
CA ASN A 36 7.47 -6.32 -12.36
C ASN A 36 8.56 -5.85 -11.38
N LEU A 37 8.63 -4.56 -11.01
CA LEU A 37 9.54 -4.09 -9.96
C LEU A 37 9.24 -4.76 -8.62
N LEU A 38 7.98 -4.83 -8.22
CA LEU A 38 7.56 -5.49 -6.99
C LEU A 38 7.84 -7.00 -7.02
N HIS A 39 7.53 -7.67 -8.12
CA HIS A 39 7.81 -9.09 -8.31
C HIS A 39 9.31 -9.40 -8.22
N ALA A 40 10.14 -8.63 -8.95
CA ALA A 40 11.59 -8.79 -8.92
C ALA A 40 12.17 -8.54 -7.52
N ALA A 41 11.64 -7.57 -6.77
CA ALA A 41 12.07 -7.27 -5.42
C ALA A 41 11.71 -8.38 -4.42
N LEU A 42 10.58 -9.07 -4.59
CA LEU A 42 10.23 -10.28 -3.82
C LEU A 42 11.18 -11.44 -4.14
N LEU A 43 11.47 -11.68 -5.43
CA LEU A 43 12.42 -12.73 -5.85
C LEU A 43 13.82 -12.49 -5.30
N ALA A 44 14.30 -11.24 -5.34
CA ALA A 44 15.61 -10.87 -4.80
C ALA A 44 15.75 -11.13 -3.29
N ARG A 45 14.63 -11.17 -2.58
CA ARG A 45 14.55 -11.49 -1.14
C ARG A 45 14.27 -12.97 -0.87
N ASN A 46 14.17 -13.81 -1.90
CA ASN A 46 13.67 -15.19 -1.82
C ASN A 46 12.32 -15.28 -1.06
N ALA A 47 11.49 -14.25 -1.19
CA ALA A 47 10.22 -14.16 -0.49
C ALA A 47 9.07 -14.69 -1.34
N GLY A 48 8.20 -15.48 -0.71
CA GLY A 48 6.91 -15.87 -1.27
C GLY A 48 5.91 -14.73 -1.11
N GLY A 49 5.41 -14.19 -2.22
CA GLY A 49 4.47 -13.06 -2.17
C GLY A 49 3.53 -13.00 -3.37
N THR A 50 2.47 -12.25 -3.19
CA THR A 50 1.46 -11.93 -4.21
C THR A 50 1.39 -10.42 -4.40
N VAL A 51 1.30 -9.98 -5.65
CA VAL A 51 1.16 -8.57 -6.04
C VAL A 51 -0.10 -8.41 -6.87
N GLU A 52 -0.84 -7.34 -6.63
CA GLU A 52 -2.02 -6.98 -7.40
C GLU A 52 -2.07 -5.46 -7.58
N ILE A 53 -2.39 -4.99 -8.79
CA ILE A 53 -2.62 -3.58 -9.11
C ILE A 53 -3.96 -3.45 -9.80
N GLU A 54 -4.83 -2.65 -9.21
CA GLU A 54 -6.16 -2.34 -9.72
C GLU A 54 -6.31 -0.84 -9.94
N CYS A 55 -6.90 -0.45 -11.06
CA CYS A 55 -7.23 0.93 -11.40
C CYS A 55 -8.62 1.00 -12.03
N ASP A 56 -9.46 1.93 -11.58
CA ASP A 56 -10.85 2.12 -12.05
C ASP A 56 -11.69 0.84 -12.06
N GLY A 57 -11.48 -0.02 -11.05
CA GLY A 57 -12.17 -1.29 -10.92
C GLY A 57 -11.65 -2.40 -11.86
N GLN A 58 -10.60 -2.13 -12.65
CA GLN A 58 -9.97 -3.10 -13.53
C GLN A 58 -8.68 -3.65 -12.91
N LEU A 59 -8.52 -4.97 -12.98
CA LEU A 59 -7.27 -5.63 -12.62
C LEU A 59 -6.25 -5.44 -13.76
N LEU A 60 -5.21 -4.64 -13.53
CA LEU A 60 -4.19 -4.34 -14.53
C LEU A 60 -2.95 -5.25 -14.41
N PHE A 61 -2.66 -5.72 -13.19
CA PHE A 61 -1.52 -6.61 -12.93
C PHE A 61 -1.81 -7.55 -11.78
N ALA A 62 -1.46 -8.82 -11.91
CA ALA A 62 -1.45 -9.77 -10.82
C ALA A 62 -0.36 -10.83 -11.04
N CYS A 63 0.40 -11.12 -9.99
CA CYS A 63 1.38 -12.21 -10.02
C CYS A 63 1.65 -12.76 -8.62
N THR A 64 2.26 -13.96 -8.60
CA THR A 64 2.80 -14.59 -7.40
C THR A 64 4.23 -15.02 -7.64
N THR A 65 5.04 -15.07 -6.57
CA THR A 65 6.35 -15.73 -6.61
C THR A 65 6.22 -17.23 -6.27
N PRO A 66 7.22 -18.07 -6.60
CA PRO A 66 7.13 -19.52 -6.42
C PRO A 66 6.83 -20.00 -5.00
N SER A 67 7.25 -19.23 -3.97
CA SER A 67 7.04 -19.57 -2.55
C SER A 67 5.80 -18.91 -1.94
N ALA A 68 4.91 -18.33 -2.77
CA ALA A 68 3.69 -17.69 -2.30
C ALA A 68 2.74 -18.71 -1.64
N LYS A 69 2.08 -18.27 -0.56
CA LYS A 69 1.10 -19.10 0.17
C LYS A 69 -0.31 -18.82 -0.35
N PRO A 70 -1.20 -19.83 -0.41
CA PRO A 70 -2.59 -19.65 -0.86
C PRO A 70 -3.35 -18.56 -0.09
N THR A 71 -3.04 -18.35 1.19
CA THR A 71 -3.68 -17.33 2.03
C THR A 71 -3.35 -15.89 1.63
N GLN A 72 -2.31 -15.68 0.83
CA GLN A 72 -1.91 -14.32 0.43
C GLN A 72 -2.94 -13.65 -0.49
N GLY A 73 -3.67 -14.42 -1.30
CA GLY A 73 -4.77 -13.89 -2.10
C GLY A 73 -5.88 -13.26 -1.25
N ASP A 74 -6.20 -13.86 -0.11
CA ASP A 74 -7.17 -13.29 0.85
C ASP A 74 -6.62 -12.02 1.51
N TRP A 75 -5.34 -11.99 1.88
CA TRP A 75 -4.69 -10.79 2.39
C TRP A 75 -4.70 -9.65 1.38
N ILE A 76 -4.43 -9.93 0.10
CA ILE A 76 -4.54 -8.96 -1.00
C ILE A 76 -5.95 -8.37 -1.05
N ARG A 77 -6.98 -9.22 -1.12
CA ARG A 77 -8.39 -8.80 -1.17
C ARG A 77 -8.74 -7.86 -0.01
N ARG A 78 -8.39 -8.24 1.21
CA ARG A 78 -8.71 -7.49 2.43
C ARG A 78 -7.98 -6.14 2.50
N LYS A 79 -6.68 -6.10 2.17
CA LYS A 79 -5.89 -4.87 2.11
C LYS A 79 -6.43 -3.93 1.01
N ARG A 80 -6.71 -4.45 -0.19
CA ARG A 80 -7.32 -3.71 -1.28
C ARG A 80 -8.65 -3.07 -0.86
N ASN A 81 -9.53 -3.84 -0.22
CA ASN A 81 -10.81 -3.35 0.26
C ASN A 81 -10.64 -2.16 1.22
N THR A 82 -9.68 -2.23 2.16
CA THR A 82 -9.35 -1.14 3.07
C THR A 82 -8.92 0.12 2.31
N VAL A 83 -7.99 -0.04 1.36
CA VAL A 83 -7.49 1.08 0.53
C VAL A 83 -8.62 1.72 -0.28
N ARG A 84 -9.45 0.91 -0.94
CA ARG A 84 -10.57 1.41 -1.77
C ARG A 84 -11.62 2.16 -1.00
N LEU A 85 -11.88 1.77 0.25
CA LEU A 85 -12.91 2.40 1.06
C LEU A 85 -12.39 3.66 1.77
N LEU A 86 -11.15 3.58 2.33
CA LEU A 86 -10.63 4.64 3.20
C LEU A 86 -9.66 5.59 2.48
N HIS A 87 -9.26 5.26 1.25
CA HIS A 87 -8.33 6.05 0.42
C HIS A 87 -7.01 6.38 1.13
N ARG A 88 -6.57 5.48 2.02
CA ARG A 88 -5.34 5.51 2.77
C ARG A 88 -4.60 4.18 2.62
N SER A 89 -3.31 4.18 2.85
CA SER A 89 -2.58 2.92 2.91
C SER A 89 -3.11 2.05 4.06
N SER A 90 -3.23 0.75 3.82
CA SER A 90 -3.72 -0.17 4.85
C SER A 90 -2.80 -0.20 6.09
N TYR A 91 -1.52 0.17 5.93
CA TYR A 91 -0.59 0.33 7.03
C TYR A 91 -0.87 1.60 7.86
N ALA A 92 -1.18 2.72 7.22
CA ALA A 92 -1.56 3.94 7.92
C ALA A 92 -2.81 3.72 8.81
N ILE A 93 -3.82 3.05 8.27
CA ILE A 93 -5.01 2.67 9.06
C ILE A 93 -4.62 1.81 10.26
N GLY A 94 -3.72 0.82 10.08
CA GLY A 94 -3.21 0.02 11.19
C GLY A 94 -2.46 0.84 12.26
N ARG A 95 -1.72 1.86 11.86
CA ARG A 95 -1.02 2.75 12.79
C ARG A 95 -1.97 3.69 13.52
N GLU A 96 -3.02 4.19 12.85
CA GLU A 96 -4.09 4.98 13.49
C GLU A 96 -4.79 4.15 14.58
N ILE A 97 -5.22 2.95 14.25
CA ILE A 97 -5.86 2.01 15.19
C ILE A 97 -4.93 1.72 16.38
N ALA A 98 -3.64 1.46 16.13
CA ALA A 98 -2.67 1.17 17.18
C ALA A 98 -2.41 2.37 18.09
N ARG A 99 -2.33 3.59 17.54
CA ARG A 99 -2.19 4.83 18.31
C ARG A 99 -3.39 5.06 19.25
N ASP A 100 -4.58 4.80 18.75
CA ASP A 100 -5.83 5.11 19.44
C ASP A 100 -6.31 3.96 20.34
N GLY A 101 -5.59 2.82 20.38
CA GLY A 101 -5.98 1.63 21.12
C GLY A 101 -7.32 1.04 20.67
N ALA A 102 -7.65 1.22 19.39
CA ALA A 102 -8.90 0.80 18.78
C ALA A 102 -8.76 -0.52 17.99
N THR A 103 -9.87 -0.99 17.45
CA THR A 103 -9.93 -2.06 16.45
C THR A 103 -10.48 -1.52 15.14
N LEU A 104 -10.32 -2.26 14.05
CA LEU A 104 -10.88 -1.89 12.74
C LEU A 104 -12.42 -1.72 12.83
N GLU A 105 -13.07 -2.56 13.60
CA GLU A 105 -14.51 -2.48 13.82
C GLU A 105 -14.89 -1.27 14.66
N SER A 106 -14.21 -1.00 15.78
CA SER A 106 -14.58 0.12 16.67
C SER A 106 -14.26 1.49 16.04
N ALA A 107 -13.20 1.60 15.22
CA ALA A 107 -12.81 2.86 14.60
C ALA A 107 -13.56 3.15 13.30
N HIS A 108 -13.85 2.12 12.49
CA HIS A 108 -14.38 2.27 11.13
C HIS A 108 -15.64 1.46 10.86
N GLY A 109 -16.12 0.62 11.79
CA GLY A 109 -17.27 -0.28 11.57
C GLY A 109 -16.97 -1.41 10.57
N LEU A 110 -15.70 -1.76 10.36
CA LEU A 110 -15.26 -2.70 9.33
C LEU A 110 -14.86 -4.05 9.93
N SER A 111 -15.40 -5.14 9.34
CA SER A 111 -15.05 -6.49 9.75
C SER A 111 -13.69 -6.92 9.22
N GLU A 112 -12.86 -7.54 10.06
CA GLU A 112 -11.58 -8.13 9.67
C GLU A 112 -11.73 -9.32 8.70
N ILE A 113 -12.93 -9.84 8.49
CA ILE A 113 -13.19 -10.86 7.45
C ILE A 113 -12.97 -10.27 6.06
N ASP A 114 -13.37 -9.01 5.84
CA ASP A 114 -13.34 -8.37 4.52
C ASP A 114 -12.32 -7.26 4.38
N TYR A 115 -11.76 -6.77 5.49
CA TYR A 115 -10.82 -5.66 5.53
C TYR A 115 -9.58 -6.01 6.34
N ALA A 116 -8.44 -5.39 6.02
CA ALA A 116 -7.21 -5.58 6.77
C ALA A 116 -6.43 -4.27 6.91
N ALA A 117 -6.18 -3.87 8.15
CA ALA A 117 -5.34 -2.72 8.51
C ALA A 117 -3.87 -3.14 8.69
N HIS A 118 -3.33 -3.85 7.70
CA HIS A 118 -1.97 -4.38 7.68
C HIS A 118 -1.23 -3.84 6.46
N GLY A 119 0.07 -3.62 6.58
CA GLY A 119 0.89 -3.07 5.52
C GLY A 119 0.87 -3.85 4.21
N GLY A 120 1.07 -3.13 3.10
CA GLY A 120 1.15 -3.67 1.74
C GLY A 120 0.02 -3.22 0.80
N GLY A 121 -1.06 -2.60 1.29
CA GLY A 121 -2.03 -1.90 0.45
C GLY A 121 -1.69 -0.41 0.38
N PHE A 122 -1.54 0.13 -0.82
CA PHE A 122 -1.24 1.55 -1.05
C PHE A 122 -2.25 2.15 -2.03
N PRO A 123 -2.78 3.37 -1.77
CA PRO A 123 -3.75 4.00 -2.66
C PRO A 123 -3.06 4.50 -3.94
N LEU A 124 -3.69 4.24 -5.07
CA LEU A 124 -3.28 4.76 -6.36
C LEU A 124 -3.94 6.13 -6.56
N TRP A 125 -3.15 7.18 -6.36
CA TRP A 125 -3.60 8.56 -6.52
C TRP A 125 -3.18 9.14 -7.85
N LEU A 126 -4.11 9.80 -8.54
CA LEU A 126 -3.82 10.66 -9.69
C LEU A 126 -3.89 12.13 -9.28
N ARG A 127 -2.87 12.89 -9.71
CA ARG A 127 -2.87 14.35 -9.57
C ARG A 127 -3.88 14.98 -10.51
N THR A 128 -4.62 15.90 -10.00
CA THR A 128 -5.52 16.71 -10.83
C THR A 128 -4.79 17.95 -11.31
N HIS A 129 -4.56 18.04 -12.62
CA HIS A 129 -3.95 19.20 -13.29
C HIS A 129 -4.98 20.29 -13.65
N SER A 130 -6.07 20.39 -12.89
CA SER A 130 -7.08 21.41 -13.12
C SER A 130 -6.66 22.74 -12.49
N SER A 131 -6.88 23.85 -13.20
CA SER A 131 -6.73 25.21 -12.66
C SER A 131 -7.92 25.64 -11.77
N ALA A 132 -8.90 24.78 -11.55
CA ALA A 132 -10.01 25.04 -10.66
C ALA A 132 -9.53 25.07 -9.21
N LEU A 133 -10.00 26.03 -8.43
CA LEU A 133 -9.63 26.22 -7.02
C LEU A 133 -9.96 25.03 -6.13
N ASP A 134 -10.88 24.15 -6.57
CA ASP A 134 -11.37 22.97 -5.84
C ASP A 134 -10.85 21.65 -6.44
N ALA A 135 -9.84 21.69 -7.30
CA ALA A 135 -9.28 20.49 -7.91
C ALA A 135 -8.56 19.64 -6.86
N THR A 136 -9.10 18.47 -6.57
CA THR A 136 -8.52 17.50 -5.63
C THR A 136 -7.99 16.29 -6.38
N ASP A 137 -6.86 15.74 -5.92
CA ASP A 137 -6.36 14.47 -6.42
C ASP A 137 -7.37 13.35 -6.19
N VAL A 138 -7.42 12.37 -7.08
CA VAL A 138 -8.41 11.28 -7.07
C VAL A 138 -7.74 9.94 -6.78
N CYS A 139 -8.27 9.19 -5.82
CA CYS A 139 -7.87 7.81 -5.61
C CYS A 139 -8.64 6.91 -6.60
N VAL A 140 -7.93 6.35 -7.56
CA VAL A 140 -8.52 5.55 -8.65
C VAL A 140 -8.31 4.05 -8.49
N GLY A 141 -7.59 3.60 -7.46
CA GLY A 141 -7.31 2.19 -7.29
C GLY A 141 -6.35 1.88 -6.16
N SER A 142 -5.71 0.73 -6.26
CA SER A 142 -4.77 0.24 -5.26
C SER A 142 -3.61 -0.52 -5.87
N ILE A 143 -2.46 -0.43 -5.20
CA ILE A 143 -1.29 -1.27 -5.40
C ILE A 143 -1.14 -2.10 -4.14
N THR A 144 -1.24 -3.42 -4.26
CA THR A 144 -1.33 -4.31 -3.10
C THR A 144 -0.30 -5.42 -3.17
N LEU A 145 0.41 -5.65 -2.07
CA LEU A 145 1.40 -6.69 -1.90
C LEU A 145 1.17 -7.43 -0.59
N SER A 146 1.39 -8.73 -0.59
CA SER A 146 1.37 -9.55 0.62
C SER A 146 2.41 -10.67 0.51
N GLY A 147 3.30 -10.76 1.51
CA GLY A 147 4.34 -11.79 1.52
C GLY A 147 5.40 -11.62 2.59
N LEU A 148 5.62 -10.41 3.06
CA LEU A 148 6.61 -10.02 4.06
C LEU A 148 5.93 -9.61 5.38
N PRO A 149 6.69 -9.32 6.45
CA PRO A 149 6.15 -8.58 7.58
C PRO A 149 5.50 -7.28 7.10
N GLN A 150 4.42 -6.85 7.77
CA GLN A 150 3.56 -5.76 7.28
C GLN A 150 4.29 -4.45 6.99
N ARG A 151 5.30 -4.09 7.79
CA ARG A 151 6.13 -2.90 7.58
C ARG A 151 6.97 -3.01 6.30
N ASP A 152 7.50 -4.21 6.03
CA ASP A 152 8.31 -4.49 4.86
C ASP A 152 7.46 -4.57 3.59
N ASP A 153 6.24 -5.14 3.67
CA ASP A 153 5.26 -5.10 2.59
C ASP A 153 4.96 -3.64 2.20
N HIS A 154 4.71 -2.77 3.19
CA HIS A 154 4.45 -1.35 2.94
C HIS A 154 5.67 -0.63 2.34
N ASN A 155 6.84 -0.78 2.95
CA ASN A 155 8.08 -0.15 2.48
C ASN A 155 8.42 -0.57 1.05
N LEU A 156 8.20 -1.83 0.71
CA LEU A 156 8.48 -2.34 -0.62
C LEU A 156 7.57 -1.69 -1.67
N VAL A 157 6.28 -1.57 -1.39
CA VAL A 157 5.33 -0.88 -2.29
C VAL A 157 5.71 0.59 -2.42
N ALA A 158 5.91 1.30 -1.32
CA ALA A 158 6.25 2.72 -1.33
C ALA A 158 7.56 3.00 -2.08
N THR A 159 8.59 2.17 -1.86
CA THR A 159 9.88 2.27 -2.55
C THR A 159 9.73 2.03 -4.06
N ALA A 160 9.00 1.00 -4.47
CA ALA A 160 8.81 0.70 -5.89
C ALA A 160 8.08 1.83 -6.63
N ILE A 161 7.08 2.47 -5.99
CA ILE A 161 6.40 3.64 -6.54
C ILE A 161 7.38 4.83 -6.64
N ALA A 162 8.16 5.09 -5.59
CA ALA A 162 9.14 6.17 -5.57
C ALA A 162 10.21 6.00 -6.66
N ASP A 163 10.72 4.79 -6.84
CA ASP A 163 11.69 4.45 -7.90
C ASP A 163 11.09 4.68 -9.29
N LEU A 164 9.84 4.24 -9.51
CA LEU A 164 9.16 4.44 -10.78
C LEU A 164 8.92 5.92 -11.09
N LEU A 165 8.60 6.72 -10.06
CA LEU A 165 8.39 8.17 -10.18
C LEU A 165 9.70 8.97 -10.15
N ASN A 166 10.84 8.32 -9.89
CA ASN A 166 12.15 8.95 -9.70
C ASN A 166 12.15 10.06 -8.64
N ILE A 167 11.53 9.79 -7.50
CA ILE A 167 11.47 10.71 -6.36
C ILE A 167 12.04 10.08 -5.09
N ARG A 168 12.43 10.92 -4.14
CA ARG A 168 12.86 10.47 -2.80
C ARG A 168 11.71 10.58 -1.81
N ILE A 169 11.58 9.58 -0.97
CA ILE A 169 10.60 9.53 0.12
C ILE A 169 11.27 9.27 1.47
N PRO A 170 10.68 9.72 2.58
CA PRO A 170 11.08 9.22 3.88
C PRO A 170 10.72 7.74 4.02
N HIS A 171 11.59 6.96 4.68
CA HIS A 171 11.36 5.55 4.92
C HIS A 171 11.00 5.28 6.37
N LEU A 172 10.10 4.33 6.58
CA LEU A 172 9.92 3.73 7.89
C LEU A 172 11.18 2.92 8.21
N SER A 173 11.70 3.06 9.44
CA SER A 173 12.84 2.23 9.87
C SER A 173 12.50 0.75 9.73
N ALA A 174 13.50 -0.07 9.35
CA ALA A 174 13.30 -1.52 9.29
C ALA A 174 12.81 -2.04 10.64
N ALA A 175 11.90 -3.01 10.63
CA ALA A 175 11.58 -3.77 11.83
C ALA A 175 12.85 -4.52 12.25
N ILE A 176 13.29 -4.31 13.48
CA ILE A 176 14.48 -4.96 14.08
C ILE A 176 14.10 -6.37 14.52
#